data_d619ff625fdbf9b65c38eb3f59685fa6
#
_entry.id   d619ff625fdbf9b65c38eb3f59685fa6
#
_cell.length_a   1.000
_cell.length_b   1.000
_cell.length_c   1.000
_cell.angle_alpha   90.00
_cell.angle_beta   90.00
_cell.angle_gamma   90.00
#
_symmetry.space_group_name_H-M   'P 1'
#
loop_
_entity.id
_entity.type
_entity.pdbx_description
1 polymer ?
#
loop_
_entity_poly.entity_id
_entity_poly.type
_entity_poly.pdbx_seq_one_letter_code
_entity_poly.pdbx_strand_id
1 'polypeptide(L)'
;MISNQILQSTIDGLKNITRKELSVVEKEGKVIATTEENMIGRQIDAVENFVGSQAESQLILGYQYFKIYDNGVPELSLIHI
;
A
#
# COMPACT_ATOMS: atom_id res chain seq x y z
N MET A 1 2.11 14.21 -7.30
CA MET A 1 2.59 12.94 -6.76
C MET A 1 2.84 13.06 -5.26
N ILE A 2 2.42 12.06 -4.49
CA ILE A 2 2.60 12.08 -3.02
C ILE A 2 4.04 11.65 -2.71
N SER A 3 4.73 12.40 -1.84
CA SER A 3 6.12 12.06 -1.50
C SER A 3 6.18 10.83 -0.61
N ASN A 4 7.25 10.05 -0.75
CA ASN A 4 7.47 8.86 0.07
C ASN A 4 7.58 9.21 1.56
N GLN A 5 8.14 10.38 1.87
CA GLN A 5 8.27 10.83 3.25
C GLN A 5 6.90 11.08 3.89
N ILE A 6 5.98 11.69 3.15
CA ILE A 6 4.61 11.92 3.63
C ILE A 6 3.89 10.59 3.81
N LEU A 7 4.04 9.67 2.85
CA LEU A 7 3.45 8.34 2.95
C LEU A 7 3.96 7.59 4.18
N GLN A 8 5.28 7.61 4.40
CA GLN A 8 5.88 6.93 5.54
C GLN A 8 5.37 7.51 6.86
N SER A 9 5.32 8.83 6.99
CA SER A 9 4.82 9.48 8.21
C SER A 9 3.36 9.13 8.45
N THR A 10 2.56 9.09 7.39
CA THR A 10 1.14 8.79 7.48
C THR A 10 0.91 7.36 7.99
N ILE A 11 1.60 6.38 7.40
CA ILE A 11 1.40 4.98 7.81
C ILE A 11 1.97 4.71 9.20
N ASP A 12 3.05 5.40 9.60
CA ASP A 12 3.57 5.27 10.95
C ASP A 12 2.54 5.76 11.98
N GLY A 13 1.87 6.88 11.67
CA GLY A 13 0.79 7.39 12.51
C GLY A 13 -0.40 6.44 12.57
N LEU A 14 -0.80 5.87 11.43
CA LEU A 14 -1.90 4.92 11.36
C LEU A 14 -1.58 3.63 12.12
N LYS A 15 -0.34 3.16 12.08
CA LYS A 15 0.06 1.99 12.86
C LYS A 15 -0.15 2.20 14.35
N ASN A 16 0.18 3.39 14.84
CA ASN A 16 -0.01 3.73 16.26
C ASN A 16 -1.47 3.67 16.69
N ILE A 17 -2.38 3.96 15.76
CA ILE A 17 -3.82 3.95 16.04
C ILE A 17 -4.40 2.54 15.85
N THR A 18 -4.08 1.90 14.74
CA THR A 18 -4.69 0.61 14.34
C THR A 18 -4.01 -0.60 14.94
N ARG A 19 -2.76 -0.45 15.36
CA ARG A 19 -1.89 -1.55 15.82
C ARG A 19 -1.65 -2.60 14.75
N LYS A 20 -1.75 -2.23 13.46
CA LYS A 20 -1.53 -3.12 12.32
C LYS A 20 -0.34 -2.65 11.51
N GLU A 21 0.39 -3.60 10.94
CA GLU A 21 1.47 -3.28 10.02
C GLU A 21 0.89 -2.81 8.70
N LEU A 22 1.47 -1.75 8.13
CA LEU A 22 0.98 -1.11 6.91
C LEU A 22 2.12 -0.99 5.90
N SER A 23 1.78 -1.13 4.62
CA SER A 23 2.73 -0.93 3.54
C SER A 23 2.05 -0.16 2.40
N VAL A 24 2.81 0.71 1.75
CA VAL A 24 2.36 1.40 0.54
C VAL A 24 3.19 0.88 -0.63
N VAL A 25 2.50 0.49 -1.70
CA VAL A 25 3.10 -0.21 -2.83
C VAL A 25 2.73 0.52 -4.11
N GLU A 26 3.70 0.72 -5.01
CA GLU A 26 3.42 1.31 -6.33
C GLU A 26 2.61 0.32 -7.18
N LYS A 27 2.02 0.85 -8.26
CA LYS A 27 1.17 0.04 -9.14
C LYS A 27 1.90 -1.14 -9.78
N GLU A 28 3.22 -1.08 -9.89
CA GLU A 28 4.03 -2.20 -10.39
C GLU A 28 4.36 -3.23 -9.32
N GLY A 29 3.96 -2.98 -8.06
CA GLY A 29 4.15 -3.93 -6.97
C GLY A 29 5.35 -3.70 -6.07
N LYS A 30 6.11 -2.63 -6.28
CA LYS A 30 7.27 -2.33 -5.45
C LYS A 30 6.85 -1.62 -4.17
N VAL A 31 7.29 -2.11 -3.02
CA VAL A 31 7.03 -1.49 -1.72
C VAL A 31 7.88 -0.23 -1.58
N ILE A 32 7.22 0.92 -1.39
CA ILE A 32 7.91 2.22 -1.30
C ILE A 32 7.86 2.84 0.09
N ALA A 33 6.95 2.39 0.95
CA ALA A 33 6.86 2.81 2.34
C ALA A 33 6.25 1.67 3.15
N THR A 34 6.76 1.41 4.34
CA THR A 34 6.26 0.32 5.15
C THR A 34 6.62 0.53 6.61
N THR A 35 5.79 -0.03 7.51
CA THR A 35 6.09 -0.08 8.94
C THR A 35 6.88 -1.33 9.31
N GLU A 36 7.08 -2.27 8.38
CA GLU A 36 7.89 -3.48 8.57
C GLU A 36 9.19 -3.37 7.79
N GLU A 37 10.33 -3.32 8.48
CA GLU A 37 11.64 -3.14 7.85
C GLU A 37 11.94 -4.17 6.77
N ASN A 38 11.56 -5.42 6.98
CA ASN A 38 11.87 -6.49 6.04
C ASN A 38 11.01 -6.44 4.76
N MET A 39 10.06 -5.51 4.67
CA MET A 39 9.24 -5.34 3.47
C MET A 39 9.81 -4.30 2.52
N ILE A 40 10.77 -3.48 2.97
CA ILE A 40 11.34 -2.42 2.13
C ILE A 40 11.98 -3.01 0.88
N GLY A 41 11.60 -2.49 -0.28
CA GLY A 41 12.15 -2.92 -1.57
C GLY A 41 11.59 -4.23 -2.10
N ARG A 42 10.66 -4.86 -1.39
CA ARG A 42 10.04 -6.09 -1.88
C ARG A 42 9.10 -5.84 -3.04
N GLN A 43 8.90 -6.88 -3.82
CA GLN A 43 7.96 -6.89 -4.95
C GLN A 43 6.72 -7.69 -4.56
N ILE A 44 5.54 -7.08 -4.73
CA ILE A 44 4.26 -7.74 -4.43
C ILE A 44 3.47 -7.86 -5.72
N ASP A 45 3.53 -9.01 -6.35
CA ASP A 45 2.98 -9.23 -7.70
C ASP A 45 1.45 -9.06 -7.74
N ALA A 46 0.75 -9.40 -6.67
CA ALA A 46 -0.71 -9.30 -6.63
C ALA A 46 -1.22 -7.86 -6.77
N VAL A 47 -0.40 -6.87 -6.45
CA VAL A 47 -0.78 -5.44 -6.53
C VAL A 47 -1.09 -5.03 -7.96
N GLU A 48 -0.31 -5.52 -8.93
CA GLU A 48 -0.51 -5.16 -10.33
C GLU A 48 -1.91 -5.57 -10.80
N ASN A 49 -2.35 -6.78 -10.47
CA ASN A 49 -3.69 -7.26 -10.79
C ASN A 49 -4.76 -6.48 -10.02
N PHE A 50 -4.52 -6.18 -8.75
CA PHE A 50 -5.46 -5.41 -7.94
C PHE A 50 -5.66 -4.01 -8.49
N VAL A 51 -4.59 -3.32 -8.87
CA VAL A 51 -4.67 -1.96 -9.41
C VAL A 51 -5.44 -1.95 -10.73
N GLY A 52 -5.30 -3.00 -11.56
CA GLY A 52 -6.03 -3.15 -12.81
C GLY A 52 -7.48 -3.60 -12.64
N SER A 53 -7.89 -3.99 -11.44
CA SER A 53 -9.26 -4.43 -11.19
C SER A 53 -10.18 -3.24 -10.92
N GLN A 54 -11.50 -3.50 -10.89
CA GLN A 54 -12.49 -2.47 -10.56
C GLN A 54 -12.77 -2.34 -9.07
N ALA A 55 -12.19 -3.22 -8.26
CA ALA A 55 -12.40 -3.20 -6.81
C ALA A 55 -11.65 -2.03 -6.16
N GLU A 56 -12.31 -1.31 -5.26
CA GLU A 56 -11.67 -0.26 -4.47
C GLU A 56 -10.83 -0.84 -3.34
N SER A 57 -11.24 -2.01 -2.84
CA SER A 57 -10.50 -2.78 -1.85
C SER A 57 -10.67 -4.26 -2.12
N GLN A 58 -9.75 -5.07 -1.63
CA GLN A 58 -9.78 -6.51 -1.83
C GLN A 58 -8.98 -7.22 -0.74
N LEU A 59 -9.49 -8.37 -0.30
CA LEU A 59 -8.76 -9.23 0.64
C LEU A 59 -8.04 -10.30 -0.17
N ILE A 60 -6.70 -10.33 -0.08
CA ILE A 60 -5.87 -11.27 -0.82
C ILE A 60 -4.92 -11.94 0.16
N LEU A 61 -5.03 -13.26 0.31
CA LEU A 61 -4.14 -14.07 1.15
C LEU A 61 -4.00 -13.51 2.58
N GLY A 62 -5.11 -13.03 3.14
CA GLY A 62 -5.13 -12.50 4.51
C GLY A 62 -4.73 -11.03 4.63
N TYR A 63 -4.36 -10.38 3.54
CA TYR A 63 -4.02 -8.96 3.52
C TYR A 63 -5.12 -8.15 2.88
N GLN A 64 -5.48 -7.03 3.49
CA GLN A 64 -6.45 -6.10 2.94
C GLN A 64 -5.73 -5.07 2.09
N TYR A 65 -6.18 -4.90 0.84
CA TYR A 65 -5.61 -3.97 -0.13
C TYR A 65 -6.60 -2.84 -0.37
N PHE A 66 -6.11 -1.60 -0.42
CA PHE A 66 -6.90 -0.41 -0.75
C PHE A 66 -6.18 0.39 -1.83
N LYS A 67 -6.93 0.93 -2.78
CA LYS A 67 -6.35 1.80 -3.81
C LYS A 67 -6.15 3.22 -3.26
N ILE A 68 -5.04 3.83 -3.64
CA ILE A 68 -4.77 5.25 -3.37
C ILE A 68 -4.71 5.95 -4.72
N TYR A 69 -5.54 6.96 -4.88
CA TYR A 69 -5.67 7.68 -6.14
C TYR A 69 -4.87 8.97 -6.14
N ASP A 70 -4.27 9.27 -7.29
CA ASP A 70 -3.62 10.55 -7.55
C ASP A 70 -4.18 11.05 -8.88
N ASN A 71 -4.87 12.21 -8.85
CA ASN A 71 -5.54 12.78 -10.03
C ASN A 71 -6.52 11.80 -10.70
N GLY A 72 -7.25 11.02 -9.90
CA GLY A 72 -8.24 10.07 -10.38
C GLY A 72 -7.67 8.77 -10.91
N VAL A 73 -6.36 8.57 -10.82
CA VAL A 73 -5.69 7.35 -11.27
C VAL A 73 -5.19 6.56 -10.06
N PRO A 74 -5.44 5.24 -9.99
CA PRO A 74 -4.92 4.43 -8.88
C PRO A 74 -3.42 4.19 -9.03
N GLU A 75 -2.63 5.03 -8.38
CA GLU A 75 -1.17 5.00 -8.47
C GLU A 75 -0.51 4.12 -7.42
N LEU A 76 -1.17 3.95 -6.26
CA LEU A 76 -0.61 3.25 -5.12
C LEU A 76 -1.64 2.33 -4.50
N SER A 77 -1.17 1.37 -3.73
CA SER A 77 -2.02 0.52 -2.90
C SER A 77 -1.55 0.58 -1.45
N LEU A 78 -2.50 0.66 -0.53
CA LEU A 78 -2.24 0.51 0.90
C LEU A 78 -2.60 -0.92 1.29
N ILE A 79 -1.67 -1.61 1.94
CA ILE A 79 -1.85 -3.01 2.35
C ILE A 79 -1.75 -3.11 3.86
N HIS A 80 -2.67 -3.80 4.50
CA HIS A 80 -2.55 -4.12 5.92
C HIS A 80 -3.05 -5.53 6.22
N ILE A 81 -2.63 -6.04 7.36
CA ILE A 81 -3.07 -7.36 7.86
C ILE A 81 -4.35 -7.21 8.67
#